data_2891b940e70b116dd53479ac3a8f1e2d
#
_entry.id   2891b940e70b116dd53479ac3a8f1e2d
#
_cell.length_a   1.000
_cell.length_b   1.000
_cell.length_c   1.000
_cell.angle_alpha   90.00
_cell.angle_beta   90.00
_cell.angle_gamma   90.00
#
_symmetry.space_group_name_H-M   'P 1'
#
loop_
_entity.id
_entity.type
_entity.pdbx_description
1 polymer ?
#
loop_
_entity_poly.entity_id
_entity_poly.type
_entity_poly.pdbx_seq_one_letter_code
_entity_poly.pdbx_strand_id
1 'polypeptide(L)'
;AYASGMGAVSGALFAELQCGDHAIFTRAKYSGTEDVTSDWLPRFGIQHDVFDAADLSQLEPLIKPNTKVIYVESPANPTMVLVDIAAVAEIAHRHGVKVFVDNTFATPYNTRPLELGADVVIHSLTKYMGGHGDILGGAVVSNDTEFLRRCRLGTLMHLARSSHRLPRFWYAAASRLWASGCGSTTRAP
;
A
#
# COMPACT_ATOMS: atom_id res chain seq x y z
N ALA A 1 6.36 10.17 -4.82
CA ALA A 1 5.32 9.81 -5.80
C ALA A 1 5.95 9.02 -6.95
N TYR A 2 5.26 8.00 -7.41
CA TYR A 2 5.65 7.07 -8.47
C TYR A 2 4.81 7.29 -9.73
N ALA A 3 5.27 6.77 -10.88
CA ALA A 3 4.57 6.92 -12.16
C ALA A 3 3.30 6.06 -12.26
N SER A 4 3.11 5.08 -11.37
CA SER A 4 1.92 4.23 -11.31
C SER A 4 1.68 3.71 -9.88
N GLY A 5 0.48 3.18 -9.63
CA GLY A 5 0.15 2.50 -8.38
C GLY A 5 1.05 1.29 -8.14
N MET A 6 1.24 0.44 -9.16
CA MET A 6 2.16 -0.71 -9.05
C MET A 6 3.61 -0.30 -8.81
N GLY A 7 4.05 0.84 -9.39
CA GLY A 7 5.35 1.40 -9.05
C GLY A 7 5.47 1.79 -7.58
N ALA A 8 4.39 2.24 -6.95
CA ALA A 8 4.37 2.52 -5.51
C ALA A 8 4.38 1.23 -4.67
N VAL A 9 3.60 0.22 -5.05
CA VAL A 9 3.57 -1.10 -4.39
C VAL A 9 4.96 -1.74 -4.42
N SER A 10 5.49 -1.97 -5.63
CA SER A 10 6.81 -2.60 -5.81
C SER A 10 7.91 -1.77 -5.15
N GLY A 11 7.86 -0.43 -5.32
CA GLY A 11 8.84 0.46 -4.75
C GLY A 11 8.86 0.44 -3.22
N ALA A 12 7.71 0.34 -2.57
CA ALA A 12 7.61 0.22 -1.12
C ALA A 12 8.13 -1.14 -0.63
N LEU A 13 7.73 -2.23 -1.29
CA LEU A 13 8.16 -3.59 -0.92
C LEU A 13 9.68 -3.75 -1.06
N PHE A 14 10.25 -3.37 -2.20
CA PHE A 14 11.70 -3.48 -2.42
C PHE A 14 12.55 -2.44 -1.66
N ALA A 15 11.93 -1.41 -1.08
CA ALA A 15 12.63 -0.51 -0.16
C ALA A 15 12.81 -1.11 1.24
N GLU A 16 11.99 -2.11 1.60
CA GLU A 16 12.02 -2.76 2.91
C GLU A 16 12.56 -4.19 2.84
N LEU A 17 12.18 -4.96 1.82
CA LEU A 17 12.48 -6.38 1.68
C LEU A 17 13.76 -6.62 0.90
N GLN A 18 14.52 -7.62 1.34
CA GLN A 18 15.72 -8.12 0.68
C GLN A 18 15.70 -9.66 0.61
N CYS A 19 16.66 -10.24 -0.13
CA CYS A 19 16.82 -11.68 -0.20
C CYS A 19 16.92 -12.31 1.21
N GLY A 20 16.14 -13.36 1.43
CA GLY A 20 16.04 -14.05 2.72
C GLY A 20 14.95 -13.51 3.64
N ASP A 21 14.34 -12.38 3.35
CA ASP A 21 13.22 -11.84 4.12
C ASP A 21 11.91 -12.57 3.79
N HIS A 22 10.95 -12.38 4.69
CA HIS A 22 9.59 -12.91 4.59
C HIS A 22 8.56 -11.80 4.73
N ALA A 23 7.46 -11.91 3.98
CA ALA A 23 6.32 -11.00 4.09
C ALA A 23 5.00 -11.78 4.13
N ILE A 24 3.98 -11.20 4.76
CA ILE A 24 2.64 -11.79 4.84
C ILE A 24 1.66 -10.86 4.14
N PHE A 25 0.77 -11.42 3.34
CA PHE A 25 -0.21 -10.65 2.57
C PHE A 25 -1.64 -11.10 2.88
N THR A 26 -2.60 -10.17 2.77
CA THR A 26 -4.00 -10.59 2.70
C THR A 26 -4.24 -11.45 1.45
N ARG A 27 -5.09 -12.47 1.58
CA ARG A 27 -5.49 -13.32 0.45
C ARG A 27 -6.17 -12.52 -0.64
N ALA A 28 -7.17 -11.73 -0.27
CA ALA A 28 -7.82 -10.81 -1.18
C ALA A 28 -6.96 -9.56 -1.34
N LYS A 29 -6.51 -9.30 -2.56
CA LYS A 29 -5.72 -8.14 -2.97
C LYS A 29 -5.81 -7.92 -4.47
N TYR A 30 -5.37 -6.77 -4.94
CA TYR A 30 -5.31 -6.43 -6.35
C TYR A 30 -4.45 -7.44 -7.15
N SER A 31 -4.90 -7.81 -8.34
CA SER A 31 -4.21 -8.82 -9.17
C SER A 31 -2.75 -8.47 -9.46
N GLY A 32 -2.44 -7.20 -9.71
CA GLY A 32 -1.04 -6.80 -9.90
C GLY A 32 -0.17 -6.98 -8.66
N THR A 33 -0.75 -6.85 -7.46
CA THR A 33 -0.05 -7.16 -6.21
C THR A 33 0.10 -8.67 -6.05
N GLU A 34 -0.91 -9.46 -6.47
CA GLU A 34 -0.79 -10.92 -6.54
C GLU A 34 0.38 -11.35 -7.43
N ASP A 35 0.49 -10.80 -8.65
CA ASP A 35 1.61 -11.10 -9.56
C ASP A 35 2.97 -10.76 -8.91
N VAL A 36 3.06 -9.64 -8.19
CA VAL A 36 4.30 -9.29 -7.47
C VAL A 36 4.61 -10.32 -6.40
N THR A 37 3.63 -10.80 -5.64
CA THR A 37 3.85 -11.73 -4.54
C THR A 37 4.16 -13.14 -5.03
N SER A 38 3.42 -13.64 -6.02
CA SER A 38 3.54 -15.03 -6.51
C SER A 38 4.71 -15.22 -7.45
N ASP A 39 5.00 -14.25 -8.33
CA ASP A 39 5.98 -14.39 -9.39
C ASP A 39 7.30 -13.67 -9.14
N TRP A 40 7.22 -12.44 -8.61
CA TRP A 40 8.41 -11.60 -8.53
C TRP A 40 9.17 -11.74 -7.22
N LEU A 41 8.52 -11.68 -6.05
CA LEU A 41 9.21 -11.80 -4.78
C LEU A 41 10.05 -13.10 -4.66
N PRO A 42 9.55 -14.28 -5.10
CA PRO A 42 10.36 -15.51 -5.06
C PRO A 42 11.62 -15.45 -5.92
N ARG A 43 11.59 -14.75 -7.06
CA ARG A 43 12.76 -14.58 -7.93
C ARG A 43 13.87 -13.77 -7.27
N PHE A 44 13.52 -12.92 -6.30
CA PHE A 44 14.47 -12.14 -5.49
C PHE A 44 14.80 -12.81 -4.16
N GLY A 45 14.39 -14.08 -3.97
CA GLY A 45 14.66 -14.84 -2.75
C GLY A 45 13.85 -14.37 -1.54
N ILE A 46 12.73 -13.67 -1.76
CA ILE A 46 11.82 -13.21 -0.72
C ILE A 46 10.67 -14.19 -0.62
N GLN A 47 10.45 -14.72 0.60
CA GLN A 47 9.37 -15.65 0.87
C GLN A 47 8.09 -14.91 1.25
N HIS A 48 6.93 -15.53 1.00
CA HIS A 48 5.67 -14.97 1.45
C HIS A 48 4.67 -16.03 1.89
N ASP A 49 3.77 -15.62 2.79
CA ASP A 49 2.57 -16.34 3.18
C ASP A 49 1.34 -15.46 2.99
N VAL A 50 0.17 -16.06 3.00
CA VAL A 50 -1.11 -15.34 2.88
C VAL A 50 -2.06 -15.73 4.01
N PHE A 51 -2.84 -14.75 4.50
CA PHE A 51 -3.89 -14.97 5.50
C PHE A 51 -5.24 -14.45 5.02
N ASP A 52 -6.31 -14.96 5.61
CA ASP A 52 -7.65 -14.46 5.34
C ASP A 52 -7.95 -13.25 6.24
N ALA A 53 -8.30 -12.12 5.63
CA ALA A 53 -8.64 -10.88 6.35
C ALA A 53 -9.85 -11.04 7.30
N ALA A 54 -10.72 -12.01 7.02
CA ALA A 54 -11.88 -12.31 7.87
C ALA A 54 -11.51 -13.11 9.14
N ASP A 55 -10.29 -13.67 9.19
CA ASP A 55 -9.82 -14.51 10.30
C ASP A 55 -8.40 -14.11 10.72
N LEU A 56 -8.30 -13.10 11.58
CA LEU A 56 -7.02 -12.59 12.08
C LEU A 56 -6.27 -13.62 12.98
N SER A 57 -6.93 -14.69 13.44
CA SER A 57 -6.25 -15.74 14.22
C SER A 57 -5.18 -16.47 13.41
N GLN A 58 -5.27 -16.42 12.09
CA GLN A 58 -4.27 -16.98 11.16
C GLN A 58 -2.98 -16.16 11.10
N LEU A 59 -3.02 -14.86 11.42
CA LEU A 59 -1.92 -13.94 11.16
C LEU A 59 -0.70 -14.21 12.03
N GLU A 60 -0.88 -14.27 13.35
CA GLU A 60 0.23 -14.39 14.28
C GLU A 60 1.04 -15.70 14.10
N PRO A 61 0.43 -16.89 13.86
CA PRO A 61 1.17 -18.12 13.56
C PRO A 61 2.02 -18.09 12.29
N LEU A 62 1.74 -17.18 11.35
CA LEU A 62 2.51 -17.02 10.10
C LEU A 62 3.75 -16.14 10.28
N ILE A 63 3.86 -15.42 11.40
CA ILE A 63 5.00 -14.52 11.65
C ILE A 63 6.25 -15.38 11.98
N LYS A 64 7.28 -15.20 11.17
CA LYS A 64 8.59 -15.87 11.27
C LYS A 64 9.65 -14.89 11.76
N PRO A 65 10.82 -15.35 12.24
CA PRO A 65 11.90 -14.44 12.68
C PRO A 65 12.42 -13.48 11.60
N ASN A 66 12.27 -13.87 10.33
CA ASN A 66 12.63 -13.06 9.16
C ASN A 66 11.45 -12.32 8.53
N THR A 67 10.27 -12.31 9.15
CA THR A 67 9.13 -11.51 8.66
C THR A 67 9.42 -10.03 8.87
N LYS A 68 9.27 -9.22 7.82
CA LYS A 68 9.51 -7.77 7.83
C LYS A 68 8.26 -6.96 7.57
N VAL A 69 7.34 -7.49 6.75
CA VAL A 69 6.17 -6.75 6.29
C VAL A 69 4.93 -7.62 6.39
N ILE A 70 3.84 -7.04 6.90
CA ILE A 70 2.48 -7.50 6.69
C ILE A 70 1.80 -6.48 5.78
N TYR A 71 1.37 -6.94 4.60
CA TYR A 71 0.72 -6.11 3.60
C TYR A 71 -0.77 -6.42 3.56
N VAL A 72 -1.58 -5.40 3.73
CA VAL A 72 -3.04 -5.49 3.66
C VAL A 72 -3.60 -4.51 2.64
N GLU A 73 -4.69 -4.89 1.98
CA GLU A 73 -5.49 -4.03 1.12
C GLU A 73 -6.90 -3.93 1.70
N SER A 74 -7.36 -2.72 2.00
CA SER A 74 -8.67 -2.51 2.63
C SER A 74 -9.31 -1.20 2.15
N PRO A 75 -10.50 -1.26 1.50
CA PRO A 75 -11.19 -2.46 0.98
C PRO A 75 -10.40 -3.15 -0.13
N ALA A 76 -10.45 -4.48 -0.18
CA ALA A 76 -9.73 -5.27 -1.18
C ALA A 76 -10.46 -5.30 -2.54
N ASN A 77 -9.73 -5.11 -3.63
CA ASN A 77 -10.27 -5.25 -4.98
C ASN A 77 -10.11 -6.69 -5.51
N PRO A 78 -11.17 -7.35 -6.01
CA PRO A 78 -12.53 -6.84 -6.25
C PRO A 78 -13.53 -7.18 -5.14
N THR A 79 -13.11 -7.90 -4.11
CA THR A 79 -14.00 -8.56 -3.14
C THR A 79 -14.63 -7.60 -2.13
N MET A 80 -14.09 -6.39 -2.01
CA MET A 80 -14.49 -5.38 -1.02
C MET A 80 -14.36 -5.83 0.45
N VAL A 81 -13.59 -6.87 0.71
CA VAL A 81 -13.29 -7.34 2.08
C VAL A 81 -12.56 -6.24 2.83
N LEU A 82 -12.98 -6.02 4.07
CA LEU A 82 -12.36 -5.06 4.99
C LEU A 82 -11.41 -5.80 5.93
N VAL A 83 -10.33 -5.10 6.30
CA VAL A 83 -9.35 -5.58 7.29
C VAL A 83 -9.42 -4.64 8.49
N ASP A 84 -9.41 -5.19 9.70
CA ASP A 84 -9.15 -4.41 10.91
C ASP A 84 -7.68 -4.04 10.98
N ILE A 85 -7.36 -2.86 10.45
CA ILE A 85 -5.99 -2.35 10.35
C ILE A 85 -5.36 -2.19 11.74
N ALA A 86 -6.14 -1.75 12.75
CA ALA A 86 -5.61 -1.54 14.09
C ALA A 86 -5.24 -2.87 14.75
N ALA A 87 -6.09 -3.89 14.62
CA ALA A 87 -5.79 -5.22 15.15
C ALA A 87 -4.58 -5.85 14.44
N VAL A 88 -4.45 -5.70 13.12
CA VAL A 88 -3.26 -6.15 12.37
C VAL A 88 -2.00 -5.43 12.87
N ALA A 89 -2.07 -4.10 13.07
CA ALA A 89 -0.93 -3.32 13.54
C ALA A 89 -0.51 -3.73 14.96
N GLU A 90 -1.46 -3.98 15.85
CA GLU A 90 -1.17 -4.47 17.21
C GLU A 90 -0.42 -5.81 17.17
N ILE A 91 -0.91 -6.77 16.37
CA ILE A 91 -0.25 -8.08 16.20
C ILE A 91 1.15 -7.89 15.63
N ALA A 92 1.29 -7.16 14.52
CA ALA A 92 2.56 -6.96 13.82
C ALA A 92 3.64 -6.33 14.73
N HIS A 93 3.28 -5.27 15.44
CA HIS A 93 4.21 -4.49 16.23
C HIS A 93 4.72 -5.26 17.46
N ARG A 94 3.94 -6.20 18.03
CA ARG A 94 4.45 -7.12 19.07
C ARG A 94 5.66 -7.93 18.59
N HIS A 95 5.77 -8.16 17.28
CA HIS A 95 6.85 -8.93 16.66
C HIS A 95 7.86 -8.06 15.91
N GLY A 96 7.76 -6.72 15.99
CA GLY A 96 8.64 -5.79 15.29
C GLY A 96 8.47 -5.78 13.77
N VAL A 97 7.30 -6.19 13.27
CA VAL A 97 6.96 -6.28 11.85
C VAL A 97 6.20 -5.02 11.43
N LYS A 98 6.52 -4.46 10.25
CA LYS A 98 5.85 -3.28 9.71
C LYS A 98 4.55 -3.63 8.98
N VAL A 99 3.56 -2.75 9.10
CA VAL A 99 2.27 -2.88 8.41
C VAL A 99 2.19 -1.91 7.25
N PHE A 100 2.04 -2.47 6.05
CA PHE A 100 1.81 -1.73 4.81
C PHE A 100 0.34 -1.85 4.41
N VAL A 101 -0.30 -0.72 4.15
CA VAL A 101 -1.73 -0.69 3.79
C VAL A 101 -1.90 -0.07 2.41
N ASP A 102 -2.44 -0.83 1.47
CA ASP A 102 -2.98 -0.26 0.24
C ASP A 102 -4.37 0.31 0.51
N ASN A 103 -4.43 1.64 0.58
CA ASN A 103 -5.63 2.40 0.90
C ASN A 103 -6.26 3.04 -0.35
N THR A 104 -6.02 2.45 -1.52
CA THR A 104 -6.44 3.02 -2.81
C THR A 104 -7.94 3.24 -2.89
N PHE A 105 -8.75 2.25 -2.45
CA PHE A 105 -10.21 2.33 -2.57
C PHE A 105 -10.86 3.22 -1.49
N ALA A 106 -10.41 3.13 -0.25
CA ALA A 106 -10.95 3.96 0.81
C ALA A 106 -10.53 5.43 0.66
N THR A 107 -9.32 5.70 0.17
CA THR A 107 -8.70 7.03 0.14
C THR A 107 -8.51 7.63 1.55
N PRO A 108 -7.72 8.71 1.71
CA PRO A 108 -7.57 9.38 3.01
C PRO A 108 -8.84 10.01 3.56
N TYR A 109 -9.89 10.10 2.72
CA TYR A 109 -11.18 10.62 3.15
C TYR A 109 -11.93 9.64 4.05
N ASN A 110 -12.00 8.37 3.64
CA ASN A 110 -12.73 7.35 4.39
C ASN A 110 -11.86 6.66 5.44
N THR A 111 -10.56 6.47 5.18
CA THR A 111 -9.67 5.76 6.10
C THR A 111 -8.28 6.41 6.11
N ARG A 112 -7.73 6.62 7.29
CA ARG A 112 -6.38 7.12 7.52
C ARG A 112 -5.54 6.06 8.24
N PRO A 113 -4.93 5.12 7.52
CA PRO A 113 -4.29 3.96 8.11
C PRO A 113 -3.14 4.29 9.09
N LEU A 114 -2.40 5.39 8.88
CA LEU A 114 -1.36 5.82 9.82
C LEU A 114 -1.92 6.14 11.21
N GLU A 115 -3.15 6.64 11.30
CA GLU A 115 -3.82 6.90 12.59
C GLU A 115 -4.31 5.60 13.26
N LEU A 116 -4.38 4.50 12.48
CA LEU A 116 -4.74 3.16 12.94
C LEU A 116 -3.53 2.25 13.20
N GLY A 117 -2.32 2.80 13.15
CA GLY A 117 -1.10 2.07 13.45
C GLY A 117 -0.35 1.51 12.23
N ALA A 118 -0.80 1.75 11.00
CA ALA A 118 -0.01 1.37 9.84
C ALA A 118 1.30 2.18 9.77
N ASP A 119 2.38 1.54 9.31
CA ASP A 119 3.69 2.18 9.12
C ASP A 119 3.82 2.84 7.76
N VAL A 120 3.20 2.22 6.75
CA VAL A 120 3.26 2.68 5.36
C VAL A 120 1.88 2.59 4.73
N VAL A 121 1.49 3.66 4.04
CA VAL A 121 0.26 3.71 3.24
C VAL A 121 0.60 3.87 1.78
N ILE A 122 -0.03 3.06 0.94
CA ILE A 122 0.15 3.04 -0.50
C ILE A 122 -1.16 3.48 -1.17
N HIS A 123 -1.04 4.26 -2.23
CA HIS A 123 -2.18 4.68 -3.03
C HIS A 123 -1.87 4.57 -4.52
N SER A 124 -2.77 3.97 -5.28
CA SER A 124 -2.86 4.24 -6.71
C SER A 124 -3.59 5.57 -6.90
N LEU A 125 -2.82 6.62 -7.22
CA LEU A 125 -3.38 7.94 -7.53
C LEU A 125 -4.21 7.94 -8.82
N THR A 126 -4.07 6.90 -9.64
CA THR A 126 -4.84 6.63 -10.86
C THR A 126 -6.34 6.50 -10.60
N LYS A 127 -6.72 6.10 -9.38
CA LYS A 127 -8.09 5.77 -9.01
C LYS A 127 -8.81 7.00 -8.42
N TYR A 128 -9.48 6.86 -7.31
CA TYR A 128 -10.32 7.91 -6.72
C TYR A 128 -9.59 9.20 -6.36
N MET A 129 -8.28 9.14 -6.06
CA MET A 129 -7.51 10.35 -5.79
C MET A 129 -7.26 11.20 -7.05
N GLY A 130 -7.11 10.58 -8.22
CA GLY A 130 -7.12 11.28 -9.52
C GLY A 130 -8.53 11.67 -9.94
N GLY A 131 -9.48 10.76 -9.75
CA GLY A 131 -10.92 10.99 -9.84
C GLY A 131 -11.50 11.06 -11.26
N HIS A 132 -10.67 11.18 -12.29
CA HIS A 132 -11.12 11.45 -13.68
C HIS A 132 -10.70 10.34 -14.66
N GLY A 133 -9.92 9.35 -14.24
CA GLY A 133 -9.48 8.24 -15.10
C GLY A 133 -8.47 8.62 -16.20
N ASP A 134 -7.90 9.81 -16.14
CA ASP A 134 -7.06 10.42 -17.19
C ASP A 134 -5.58 10.52 -16.80
N ILE A 135 -5.21 10.14 -15.59
CA ILE A 135 -3.85 10.18 -15.07
C ILE A 135 -3.42 8.88 -14.40
N LEU A 136 -2.13 8.58 -14.53
CA LEU A 136 -1.48 7.47 -13.84
C LEU A 136 -0.54 8.00 -12.75
N GLY A 137 -0.53 7.33 -11.61
CA GLY A 137 0.42 7.65 -10.56
C GLY A 137 0.26 6.76 -9.33
N GLY A 138 1.27 6.83 -8.47
CA GLY A 138 1.28 6.15 -7.18
C GLY A 138 1.90 7.01 -6.10
N ALA A 139 1.49 6.79 -4.87
CA ALA A 139 2.08 7.43 -3.70
C ALA A 139 2.39 6.42 -2.61
N VAL A 140 3.47 6.68 -1.90
CA VAL A 140 3.84 6.02 -0.65
C VAL A 140 3.92 7.10 0.41
N VAL A 141 3.26 6.88 1.53
CA VAL A 141 3.17 7.78 2.68
C VAL A 141 3.59 7.03 3.94
N SER A 142 4.42 7.64 4.75
CA SER A 142 4.89 7.08 6.02
C SER A 142 5.39 8.21 6.93
N ASN A 143 5.42 7.95 8.23
CA ASN A 143 6.11 8.80 9.20
C ASN A 143 7.59 8.42 9.37
N ASP A 144 8.01 7.24 8.86
CA ASP A 144 9.40 6.79 8.85
C ASP A 144 10.17 7.49 7.73
N THR A 145 10.92 8.53 8.10
CA THR A 145 11.71 9.35 7.15
C THR A 145 12.84 8.55 6.51
N GLU A 146 13.43 7.58 7.22
CA GLU A 146 14.50 6.73 6.69
C GLU A 146 13.95 5.74 5.65
N PHE A 147 12.79 5.14 5.91
CA PHE A 147 12.08 4.35 4.92
C PHE A 147 11.77 5.17 3.66
N LEU A 148 11.24 6.40 3.82
CA LEU A 148 10.97 7.27 2.68
C LEU A 148 12.24 7.67 1.93
N ARG A 149 13.38 7.80 2.62
CA ARG A 149 14.69 8.02 1.99
C ARG A 149 15.10 6.81 1.15
N ARG A 150 14.95 5.58 1.67
CA ARG A 150 15.19 4.34 0.89
C ARG A 150 14.29 4.26 -0.33
N CYS A 151 13.00 4.56 -0.18
CA CYS A 151 12.06 4.64 -1.30
C CYS A 151 12.53 5.65 -2.36
N ARG A 152 12.96 6.84 -1.94
CA ARG A 152 13.34 7.93 -2.85
C ARG A 152 14.66 7.67 -3.56
N LEU A 153 15.69 7.28 -2.83
CA LEU A 153 17.06 7.14 -3.36
C LEU A 153 17.32 5.75 -3.94
N GLY A 154 16.63 4.73 -3.44
CA GLY A 154 16.75 3.36 -3.94
C GLY A 154 15.76 3.09 -5.05
N THR A 155 14.53 2.73 -4.66
CA THR A 155 13.56 2.17 -5.62
C THR A 155 13.04 3.19 -6.63
N LEU A 156 12.81 4.45 -6.23
CA LEU A 156 12.29 5.47 -7.14
C LEU A 156 13.31 5.90 -8.19
N MET A 157 14.58 6.02 -7.82
CA MET A 157 15.62 6.45 -8.75
C MET A 157 16.12 5.33 -9.66
N HIS A 158 16.14 4.09 -9.17
CA HIS A 158 16.81 2.99 -9.85
C HIS A 158 15.88 1.92 -10.39
N LEU A 159 14.75 1.63 -9.74
CA LEU A 159 13.84 0.55 -10.10
C LEU A 159 12.50 1.03 -10.66
N ALA A 160 12.00 2.18 -10.20
CA ALA A 160 10.70 2.68 -10.59
C ALA A 160 10.82 4.10 -11.17
N ARG A 161 10.05 4.35 -12.22
CA ARG A 161 10.02 5.68 -12.82
C ARG A 161 9.31 6.66 -11.87
N SER A 162 9.93 7.81 -11.64
CA SER A 162 9.29 8.92 -10.94
C SER A 162 8.18 9.55 -11.81
N SER A 163 7.12 10.04 -11.18
CA SER A 163 6.10 10.80 -11.89
C SER A 163 6.66 12.11 -12.46
N HIS A 164 6.29 12.47 -13.69
CA HIS A 164 6.64 13.76 -14.26
C HIS A 164 6.03 14.92 -13.46
N ARG A 165 6.52 16.17 -13.70
CA ARG A 165 5.99 17.37 -13.04
C ARG A 165 4.51 17.61 -13.33
N LEU A 166 4.06 17.31 -14.54
CA LEU A 166 2.68 17.53 -14.99
C LEU A 166 1.65 16.69 -14.20
N PRO A 167 1.81 15.36 -14.05
CA PRO A 167 0.95 14.59 -13.16
C PRO A 167 0.93 15.10 -11.71
N ARG A 168 2.09 15.53 -11.17
CA ARG A 168 2.14 16.09 -9.81
C ARG A 168 1.30 17.36 -9.68
N PHE A 169 1.29 18.21 -10.70
CA PHE A 169 0.46 19.41 -10.73
C PHE A 169 -1.04 19.04 -10.76
N TRP A 170 -1.42 18.08 -11.61
CA TRP A 170 -2.80 17.61 -11.70
C TRP A 170 -3.27 16.94 -10.41
N TYR A 171 -2.43 16.14 -9.75
CA TYR A 171 -2.77 15.57 -8.44
C TYR A 171 -2.96 16.65 -7.37
N ALA A 172 -2.13 17.68 -7.36
CA ALA A 172 -2.29 18.79 -6.42
C ALA A 172 -3.56 19.61 -6.72
N ALA A 173 -3.94 19.75 -7.98
CA ALA A 173 -5.18 20.40 -8.39
C ALA A 173 -6.40 19.52 -8.05
N ALA A 174 -6.36 18.22 -8.40
CA ALA A 174 -7.43 17.27 -8.14
C ALA A 174 -7.66 17.09 -6.62
N SER A 175 -6.61 17.03 -5.81
CA SER A 175 -6.76 16.90 -4.35
C SER A 175 -7.42 18.13 -3.72
N ARG A 176 -7.19 19.34 -4.26
CA ARG A 176 -7.89 20.56 -3.82
C ARG A 176 -9.36 20.56 -4.22
N LEU A 177 -9.66 20.20 -5.47
CA LEU A 177 -11.02 20.05 -5.98
C LEU A 177 -11.77 18.94 -5.21
N TRP A 178 -11.07 17.84 -4.94
CA TRP A 178 -11.62 16.73 -4.18
C TRP A 178 -11.90 17.09 -2.72
N ALA A 179 -11.01 17.80 -2.05
CA ALA A 179 -11.23 18.30 -0.69
C ALA A 179 -12.41 19.28 -0.62
N SER A 180 -12.64 20.06 -1.70
CA SER A 180 -13.77 20.99 -1.79
C SER A 180 -15.07 20.36 -2.28
N GLY A 181 -15.00 19.28 -3.08
CA GLY A 181 -16.14 18.66 -3.76
C GLY A 181 -16.59 17.30 -3.19
N CYS A 182 -15.80 16.67 -2.34
CA CYS A 182 -16.12 15.32 -1.83
C CYS A 182 -17.36 15.28 -0.92
N GLY A 183 -17.81 16.42 -0.44
CA GLY A 183 -19.10 16.53 0.24
C GLY A 183 -20.32 16.27 -0.68
N SER A 184 -20.14 16.31 -2.01
CA SER A 184 -21.21 16.10 -2.99
C SER A 184 -21.25 14.68 -3.56
N THR A 185 -20.12 13.96 -3.59
CA THR A 185 -20.06 12.59 -4.16
C THR A 185 -20.46 11.48 -3.17
N THR A 186 -20.49 11.78 -1.88
CA THR A 186 -20.98 10.85 -0.85
C THR A 186 -22.50 10.95 -0.63
N ARG A 187 -23.18 11.86 -1.31
CA ARG A 187 -24.64 11.90 -1.38
C ARG A 187 -25.13 11.23 -2.67
N ALA A 188 -24.98 9.91 -2.75
CA ALA A 188 -25.83 9.11 -3.62
C ALA A 188 -27.17 8.91 -2.92
N PRO A 189 -28.29 8.90 -3.66
CA PRO A 189 -29.63 8.76 -3.10
C PRO A 189 -29.84 7.43 -2.41
#